data_54a15a1b87be1606a5a1d4d0eeb46359
#
_entry.id   54a15a1b87be1606a5a1d4d0eeb46359
#
_cell.length_a   1.000
_cell.length_b   1.000
_cell.length_c   1.000
_cell.angle_alpha   90.00
_cell.angle_beta   90.00
_cell.angle_gamma   90.00
#
_symmetry.space_group_name_H-M   'P 1'
#
loop_
_entity.id
_entity.type
_entity.pdbx_description
1 polymer ?
#
loop_
_entity_poly.entity_id
_entity_poly.type
_entity_poly.pdbx_seq_one_letter_code
_entity_poly.pdbx_strand_id
1 'polypeptide(L)'
;MPTPHEINLHEIDIDGAVTEARAGAIEQLEQGDTRLGFLRKTALAGAGAVSGGAVLSALTPGALGASALAASSGRPPASFGKGDVGILNYALTLEYLEAAFYNGATAANMSLSSQAAAFLKVVTRDENAHVAFLKSHLGSKAAKEPKFDFKGANTNPAMFMTTAQVLENTGVHAYSGQALNIKSAAYVKAAISILTIEARHASVIGLLNDPSGEMIAPDGPFDTPLTASKVLAAVKGTGFIVA
;
A
#
# COMPACT_ATOMS: atom_id res chain seq x y z
N MET A 1 -25.67 -11.48 -25.39
CA MET A 1 -24.76 -10.86 -24.40
C MET A 1 -25.43 -9.60 -23.92
N PRO A 2 -25.71 -9.40 -22.62
CA PRO A 2 -26.28 -8.15 -22.17
C PRO A 2 -25.26 -7.02 -22.37
N THR A 3 -25.72 -5.92 -22.92
CA THR A 3 -24.95 -4.66 -23.04
C THR A 3 -24.54 -4.17 -21.65
N PRO A 4 -23.35 -3.57 -21.47
CA PRO A 4 -22.99 -2.94 -20.22
C PRO A 4 -24.03 -1.87 -19.87
N HIS A 5 -24.66 -1.96 -18.70
CA HIS A 5 -25.49 -0.87 -18.19
C HIS A 5 -24.56 0.33 -17.96
N GLU A 6 -24.74 1.38 -18.76
CA GLU A 6 -24.19 2.68 -18.43
C GLU A 6 -24.80 3.12 -17.09
N ILE A 7 -23.94 3.30 -16.10
CA ILE A 7 -24.34 3.84 -14.80
C ILE A 7 -24.72 5.30 -15.01
N ASN A 8 -26.03 5.59 -14.87
CA ASN A 8 -26.51 6.95 -14.93
C ASN A 8 -26.19 7.67 -13.61
N LEU A 9 -25.22 8.57 -13.64
CA LEU A 9 -24.77 9.32 -12.45
C LEU A 9 -25.92 10.08 -11.77
N HIS A 10 -26.94 10.54 -12.52
CA HIS A 10 -28.09 11.21 -11.94
C HIS A 10 -28.97 10.32 -11.06
N GLU A 11 -28.94 9.01 -11.24
CA GLU A 11 -29.72 8.06 -10.44
C GLU A 11 -29.08 7.75 -9.09
N ILE A 12 -27.75 7.93 -8.97
CA ILE A 12 -26.99 7.64 -7.74
C ILE A 12 -26.53 8.90 -6.99
N ASP A 13 -26.55 10.05 -7.63
CA ASP A 13 -26.15 11.34 -7.06
C ASP A 13 -27.38 12.10 -6.50
N ILE A 14 -28.05 11.48 -5.53
CA ILE A 14 -29.34 11.93 -4.98
C ILE A 14 -29.22 13.29 -4.28
N ASP A 15 -28.08 13.61 -3.72
CA ASP A 15 -27.80 14.88 -3.02
C ASP A 15 -26.95 15.88 -3.83
N GLY A 16 -26.58 15.53 -5.06
CA GLY A 16 -25.77 16.38 -5.94
C GLY A 16 -24.30 16.46 -5.56
N ALA A 17 -23.85 15.75 -4.50
CA ALA A 17 -22.52 15.86 -3.96
C ALA A 17 -21.43 15.41 -4.96
N VAL A 18 -21.69 14.40 -5.77
CA VAL A 18 -20.76 13.93 -6.82
C VAL A 18 -20.66 14.95 -7.95
N THR A 19 -21.79 15.56 -8.32
CA THR A 19 -21.85 16.60 -9.36
C THR A 19 -21.12 17.87 -8.91
N GLU A 20 -21.28 18.30 -7.66
CA GLU A 20 -20.57 19.44 -7.09
C GLU A 20 -19.07 19.17 -6.96
N ALA A 21 -18.68 18.00 -6.46
CA ALA A 21 -17.27 17.59 -6.35
C ALA A 21 -16.60 17.57 -7.73
N ARG A 22 -17.30 17.08 -8.76
CA ARG A 22 -16.80 17.06 -10.13
C ARG A 22 -16.67 18.46 -10.73
N ALA A 23 -17.65 19.34 -10.51
CA ALA A 23 -17.60 20.72 -10.98
C ALA A 23 -16.44 21.49 -10.32
N GLY A 24 -16.25 21.37 -9.02
CA GLY A 24 -15.14 21.94 -8.28
C GLY A 24 -13.76 21.43 -8.75
N ALA A 25 -13.66 20.13 -9.07
CA ALA A 25 -12.43 19.54 -9.60
C ALA A 25 -12.10 20.06 -11.01
N ILE A 26 -13.11 20.24 -11.88
CA ILE A 26 -12.94 20.79 -13.23
C ILE A 26 -12.49 22.26 -13.15
N GLU A 27 -13.14 23.08 -12.31
CA GLU A 27 -12.76 24.47 -12.10
C GLU A 27 -11.31 24.60 -11.59
N GLN A 28 -10.87 23.72 -10.69
CA GLN A 28 -9.49 23.69 -10.22
C GLN A 28 -8.48 23.29 -11.31
N LEU A 29 -8.86 22.42 -12.25
CA LEU A 29 -8.04 22.03 -13.39
C LEU A 29 -7.91 23.16 -14.42
N GLU A 30 -8.97 23.93 -14.64
CA GLU A 30 -8.99 25.08 -15.56
C GLU A 30 -8.18 26.27 -15.01
N GLN A 31 -8.06 26.41 -13.70
CA GLN A 31 -7.24 27.43 -13.06
C GLN A 31 -5.72 27.15 -13.09
N GLY A 32 -5.29 26.06 -13.72
CA GLY A 32 -3.86 25.76 -13.93
C GLY A 32 -3.08 25.45 -12.67
N ASP A 33 -3.76 25.01 -11.61
CA ASP A 33 -3.09 24.62 -10.37
C ASP A 33 -2.16 23.43 -10.61
N THR A 34 -0.90 23.61 -10.30
CA THR A 34 0.07 22.52 -10.34
C THR A 34 -0.30 21.45 -9.30
N ARG A 35 0.08 20.18 -9.53
CA ARG A 35 -0.10 19.07 -8.56
C ARG A 35 0.35 19.44 -7.14
N LEU A 36 1.34 20.31 -7.03
CA LEU A 36 1.85 20.81 -5.77
C LEU A 36 0.88 21.85 -5.14
N GLY A 37 0.20 22.66 -5.93
CA GLY A 37 -0.83 23.58 -5.47
C GLY A 37 -2.06 22.86 -4.92
N PHE A 38 -2.50 21.81 -5.60
CA PHE A 38 -3.58 20.93 -5.14
C PHE A 38 -3.26 20.28 -3.78
N LEU A 39 -2.07 19.68 -3.64
CA LEU A 39 -1.63 19.07 -2.39
C LEU A 39 -1.49 20.08 -1.24
N ARG A 40 -1.12 21.33 -1.54
CA ARG A 40 -1.08 22.41 -0.52
C ARG A 40 -2.47 22.82 -0.06
N LYS A 41 -3.44 22.94 -0.98
CA LYS A 41 -4.83 23.31 -0.66
C LYS A 41 -5.55 22.24 0.15
N THR A 42 -5.36 20.96 -0.20
CA THR A 42 -5.95 19.84 0.55
C THR A 42 -5.35 19.70 1.95
N ALA A 43 -4.04 19.95 2.12
CA ALA A 43 -3.40 19.98 3.42
C ALA A 43 -3.91 21.13 4.31
N LEU A 44 -4.29 22.28 3.73
CA LEU A 44 -4.89 23.39 4.48
C LEU A 44 -6.37 23.17 4.83
N ALA A 45 -7.13 22.51 3.95
CA ALA A 45 -8.55 22.26 4.20
C ALA A 45 -8.78 21.16 5.25
N GLY A 46 -7.81 20.22 5.41
CA GLY A 46 -7.82 19.19 6.46
C GLY A 46 -7.35 19.64 7.85
N ALA A 47 -6.85 20.89 7.98
CA ALA A 47 -6.29 21.40 9.25
C ALA A 47 -7.32 22.01 10.20
N GLY A 48 -8.60 21.71 10.05
CA GLY A 48 -9.66 22.03 11.01
C GLY A 48 -9.59 21.10 12.22
N ALA A 49 -8.96 21.59 13.31
CA ALA A 49 -8.99 21.04 14.67
C ALA A 49 -8.09 19.83 14.99
N VAL A 50 -6.78 20.05 15.01
CA VAL A 50 -5.92 19.38 15.99
C VAL A 50 -5.00 20.44 16.63
N SER A 51 -5.24 20.71 17.89
CA SER A 51 -4.40 21.52 18.76
C SER A 51 -3.03 20.85 18.95
N GLY A 52 -2.02 21.31 18.24
CA GLY A 52 -0.66 20.81 18.36
C GLY A 52 0.29 21.62 17.51
N GLY A 53 0.77 22.77 18.02
CA GLY A 53 1.55 23.80 17.31
C GLY A 53 2.97 23.43 16.88
N ALA A 54 3.28 22.17 16.60
CA ALA A 54 4.63 21.76 16.23
C ALA A 54 4.82 21.31 14.77
N VAL A 55 3.76 21.15 13.99
CA VAL A 55 3.86 20.59 12.62
C VAL A 55 3.87 21.65 11.53
N LEU A 56 3.37 22.88 11.81
CA LEU A 56 3.28 23.95 10.79
C LEU A 56 4.59 24.69 10.53
N SER A 57 5.55 24.68 11.46
CA SER A 57 6.84 25.34 11.26
C SER A 57 7.78 24.61 10.26
N ALA A 58 7.48 23.37 9.93
CA ALA A 58 8.27 22.58 8.98
C ALA A 58 7.90 22.80 7.50
N LEU A 59 6.83 23.57 7.22
CA LEU A 59 6.29 23.80 5.87
C LEU A 59 6.59 25.20 5.30
N THR A 60 7.41 26.01 5.96
CA THR A 60 7.84 27.29 5.38
C THR A 60 8.89 27.02 4.28
N PRO A 61 8.80 27.71 3.12
CA PRO A 61 9.71 27.51 1.99
C PRO A 61 11.21 27.71 2.29
N GLY A 62 11.55 28.27 3.44
CA GLY A 62 12.93 28.49 3.88
C GLY A 62 13.46 27.48 4.90
N ALA A 63 12.58 26.64 5.51
CA ALA A 63 13.01 25.65 6.51
C ALA A 63 13.17 24.24 5.93
N LEU A 64 12.62 23.98 4.74
CA LEU A 64 12.91 22.81 3.94
C LEU A 64 14.16 23.09 3.09
N GLY A 65 15.29 23.27 3.74
CA GLY A 65 16.56 23.27 3.03
C GLY A 65 16.65 21.96 2.25
N ALA A 66 17.19 22.03 1.01
CA ALA A 66 17.43 20.90 0.13
C ALA A 66 18.10 19.69 0.85
N SER A 67 18.76 19.96 1.97
CA SER A 67 19.38 18.97 2.86
C SER A 67 18.37 18.09 3.62
N ALA A 68 17.19 18.56 4.00
CA ALA A 68 16.20 17.76 4.70
C ALA A 68 15.45 16.81 3.74
N LEU A 69 15.25 17.22 2.50
CA LEU A 69 14.75 16.37 1.41
C LEU A 69 15.80 15.38 0.89
N ALA A 70 17.08 15.73 1.03
CA ALA A 70 18.19 14.86 0.65
C ALA A 70 18.62 13.89 1.77
N ALA A 71 18.29 14.19 3.04
CA ALA A 71 18.84 13.48 4.20
C ALA A 71 18.22 12.11 4.48
N SER A 72 17.10 11.75 3.88
CA SER A 72 16.69 10.36 3.62
C SER A 72 15.46 10.40 2.73
N SER A 73 15.60 10.02 1.49
CA SER A 73 14.46 9.78 0.59
C SER A 73 13.56 8.64 1.08
N GLY A 74 13.85 8.03 2.22
CA GLY A 74 13.18 6.81 2.69
C GLY A 74 13.36 5.62 1.74
N ARG A 75 14.28 5.74 0.77
CA ARG A 75 14.54 4.72 -0.26
C ARG A 75 15.12 3.44 0.32
N PRO A 76 14.93 2.31 -0.36
CA PRO A 76 15.60 1.07 -0.01
C PRO A 76 17.12 1.19 -0.04
N PRO A 77 17.85 0.39 0.77
CA PRO A 77 19.29 0.29 0.72
C PRO A 77 19.81 -0.07 -0.68
N ALA A 78 21.04 0.36 -1.01
CA ALA A 78 21.66 0.12 -2.32
C ALA A 78 21.83 -1.38 -2.66
N SER A 79 21.75 -2.27 -1.67
CA SER A 79 21.75 -3.73 -1.87
C SER A 79 20.58 -4.22 -2.72
N PHE A 80 19.48 -3.49 -2.76
CA PHE A 80 18.34 -3.76 -3.65
C PHE A 80 18.56 -3.25 -5.08
N GLY A 81 19.55 -2.41 -5.31
CA GLY A 81 19.83 -1.75 -6.58
C GLY A 81 19.71 -0.24 -6.49
N LYS A 82 19.86 0.45 -7.64
CA LYS A 82 19.80 1.90 -7.72
C LYS A 82 18.51 2.38 -8.37
N GLY A 83 18.03 3.56 -7.95
CA GLY A 83 16.87 4.21 -8.55
C GLY A 83 15.60 3.34 -8.45
N ASP A 84 14.79 3.33 -9.51
CA ASP A 84 13.54 2.57 -9.55
C ASP A 84 13.76 1.05 -9.46
N VAL A 85 14.87 0.54 -10.02
CA VAL A 85 15.23 -0.89 -9.89
C VAL A 85 15.36 -1.29 -8.41
N GLY A 86 15.99 -0.44 -7.59
CA GLY A 86 16.10 -0.69 -6.15
C GLY A 86 14.74 -0.72 -5.46
N ILE A 87 13.83 0.21 -5.83
CA ILE A 87 12.48 0.26 -5.27
C ILE A 87 11.66 -0.97 -5.69
N LEU A 88 11.72 -1.36 -6.97
CA LEU A 88 11.01 -2.53 -7.46
C LEU A 88 11.54 -3.84 -6.86
N ASN A 89 12.84 -3.98 -6.63
CA ASN A 89 13.40 -5.14 -5.94
C ASN A 89 13.03 -5.19 -4.45
N TYR A 90 12.95 -4.04 -3.81
CA TYR A 90 12.44 -3.94 -2.44
C TYR A 90 10.97 -4.39 -2.40
N ALA A 91 10.11 -3.88 -3.27
CA ALA A 91 8.74 -4.33 -3.39
C ALA A 91 8.69 -5.83 -3.67
N LEU A 92 9.43 -6.34 -4.67
CA LEU A 92 9.49 -7.77 -5.00
C LEU A 92 9.87 -8.65 -3.81
N THR A 93 10.73 -8.17 -2.90
CA THR A 93 11.10 -8.93 -1.70
C THR A 93 9.93 -9.04 -0.72
N LEU A 94 9.10 -8.01 -0.60
CA LEU A 94 7.89 -8.04 0.22
C LEU A 94 6.83 -8.94 -0.42
N GLU A 95 6.61 -8.83 -1.72
CA GLU A 95 5.70 -9.70 -2.46
C GLU A 95 6.10 -11.18 -2.40
N TYR A 96 7.41 -11.50 -2.43
CA TYR A 96 7.86 -12.86 -2.20
C TYR A 96 7.50 -13.37 -0.80
N LEU A 97 7.63 -12.52 0.22
CA LEU A 97 7.27 -12.87 1.59
C LEU A 97 5.78 -13.19 1.69
N GLU A 98 4.93 -12.35 1.12
CA GLU A 98 3.47 -12.48 1.13
C GLU A 98 3.03 -13.68 0.29
N ALA A 99 3.51 -13.80 -0.94
CA ALA A 99 3.19 -14.94 -1.80
C ALA A 99 3.61 -16.28 -1.16
N ALA A 100 4.80 -16.38 -0.57
CA ALA A 100 5.24 -17.59 0.13
C ALA A 100 4.38 -17.90 1.36
N PHE A 101 3.99 -16.86 2.13
CA PHE A 101 3.11 -17.01 3.29
C PHE A 101 1.75 -17.58 2.88
N TYR A 102 1.10 -16.99 1.87
CA TYR A 102 -0.23 -17.43 1.41
C TYR A 102 -0.21 -18.75 0.65
N ASN A 103 0.83 -19.01 -0.14
CA ASN A 103 1.02 -20.34 -0.76
C ASN A 103 1.17 -21.45 0.31
N GLY A 104 1.97 -21.19 1.35
CA GLY A 104 2.11 -22.12 2.48
C GLY A 104 0.79 -22.32 3.24
N ALA A 105 0.03 -21.23 3.47
CA ALA A 105 -1.28 -21.30 4.10
C ALA A 105 -2.30 -22.13 3.26
N THR A 106 -2.28 -21.94 1.95
CA THR A 106 -3.11 -22.72 1.02
C THR A 106 -2.74 -24.20 1.06
N ALA A 107 -1.44 -24.53 1.05
CA ALA A 107 -0.95 -25.91 1.12
C ALA A 107 -1.26 -26.58 2.47
N ALA A 108 -1.30 -25.81 3.55
CA ALA A 108 -1.62 -26.33 4.89
C ALA A 108 -3.07 -26.79 5.06
N ASN A 109 -3.97 -26.36 4.17
CA ASN A 109 -5.39 -26.71 4.18
C ASN A 109 -6.04 -26.57 5.58
N MET A 110 -5.83 -25.38 6.18
CA MET A 110 -6.29 -25.10 7.54
C MET A 110 -7.82 -25.03 7.60
N SER A 111 -8.37 -25.35 8.77
CA SER A 111 -9.80 -25.16 9.07
C SER A 111 -10.08 -23.65 9.30
N LEU A 112 -10.40 -22.94 8.24
CA LEU A 112 -10.77 -21.52 8.24
C LEU A 112 -12.28 -21.37 8.12
N SER A 113 -12.82 -20.22 8.55
CA SER A 113 -14.19 -19.82 8.22
C SER A 113 -14.35 -19.69 6.68
N SER A 114 -15.58 -19.76 6.19
CA SER A 114 -15.85 -19.61 4.74
C SER A 114 -15.33 -18.29 4.19
N GLN A 115 -15.44 -17.20 4.97
CA GLN A 115 -14.95 -15.88 4.58
C GLN A 115 -13.41 -15.84 4.57
N ALA A 116 -12.74 -16.39 5.59
CA ALA A 116 -11.28 -16.44 5.65
C ALA A 116 -10.71 -17.36 4.56
N ALA A 117 -11.38 -18.46 4.23
CA ALA A 117 -10.98 -19.32 3.12
C ALA A 117 -11.15 -18.62 1.75
N ALA A 118 -12.23 -17.83 1.58
CA ALA A 118 -12.43 -17.02 0.39
C ALA A 118 -11.36 -15.93 0.27
N PHE A 119 -11.02 -15.25 1.37
CA PHE A 119 -9.92 -14.29 1.43
C PHE A 119 -8.60 -14.98 1.02
N LEU A 120 -8.22 -16.08 1.66
CA LEU A 120 -6.99 -16.80 1.35
C LEU A 120 -6.89 -17.17 -0.14
N LYS A 121 -7.97 -17.63 -0.75
CA LYS A 121 -8.00 -17.95 -2.18
C LYS A 121 -7.70 -16.74 -3.07
N VAL A 122 -8.30 -15.58 -2.75
CA VAL A 122 -8.14 -14.35 -3.53
C VAL A 122 -6.73 -13.80 -3.35
N VAL A 123 -6.29 -13.60 -2.10
CA VAL A 123 -4.99 -13.01 -1.82
C VAL A 123 -3.85 -13.87 -2.35
N THR A 124 -3.92 -15.19 -2.23
CA THR A 124 -2.90 -16.08 -2.83
C THR A 124 -2.74 -15.88 -4.34
N ARG A 125 -3.85 -15.70 -5.06
CA ARG A 125 -3.83 -15.42 -6.50
C ARG A 125 -3.17 -14.06 -6.78
N ASP A 126 -3.54 -13.05 -6.01
CA ASP A 126 -3.13 -11.67 -6.25
C ASP A 126 -1.64 -11.48 -5.96
N GLU A 127 -1.13 -12.00 -4.82
CA GLU A 127 0.30 -11.92 -4.48
C GLU A 127 1.19 -12.66 -5.50
N ASN A 128 0.75 -13.82 -5.97
CA ASN A 128 1.49 -14.49 -7.06
C ASN A 128 1.49 -13.66 -8.36
N ALA A 129 0.42 -12.92 -8.64
CA ALA A 129 0.35 -12.02 -9.78
C ALA A 129 1.25 -10.79 -9.60
N HIS A 130 1.32 -10.20 -8.39
CA HIS A 130 2.23 -9.11 -8.06
C HIS A 130 3.70 -9.53 -8.24
N VAL A 131 4.10 -10.69 -7.71
CA VAL A 131 5.43 -11.27 -7.92
C VAL A 131 5.74 -11.44 -9.41
N ALA A 132 4.84 -12.04 -10.16
CA ALA A 132 5.03 -12.26 -11.61
C ALA A 132 5.18 -10.95 -12.37
N PHE A 133 4.37 -9.95 -12.04
CA PHE A 133 4.41 -8.62 -12.61
C PHE A 133 5.77 -7.92 -12.35
N LEU A 134 6.21 -7.86 -11.10
CA LEU A 134 7.47 -7.21 -10.73
C LEU A 134 8.68 -7.92 -11.38
N LYS A 135 8.68 -9.26 -11.39
CA LYS A 135 9.72 -10.05 -12.07
C LYS A 135 9.78 -9.74 -13.55
N SER A 136 8.63 -9.63 -14.22
CA SER A 136 8.59 -9.34 -15.66
C SER A 136 9.19 -7.97 -15.99
N HIS A 137 8.98 -6.96 -15.12
CA HIS A 137 9.51 -5.62 -15.30
C HIS A 137 11.00 -5.50 -14.95
N LEU A 138 11.45 -6.27 -13.99
CA LEU A 138 12.87 -6.30 -13.57
C LEU A 138 13.73 -7.15 -14.51
N GLY A 139 13.17 -8.19 -15.11
CA GLY A 139 13.89 -9.12 -15.95
C GLY A 139 15.09 -9.74 -15.23
N SER A 140 16.27 -9.69 -15.82
CA SER A 140 17.51 -10.20 -15.24
C SER A 140 18.00 -9.43 -13.98
N LYS A 141 17.39 -8.29 -13.67
CA LYS A 141 17.71 -7.48 -12.48
C LYS A 141 16.82 -7.84 -11.28
N ALA A 142 15.89 -8.78 -11.42
CA ALA A 142 15.03 -9.21 -10.34
C ALA A 142 15.85 -9.85 -9.22
N ALA A 143 15.58 -9.43 -7.98
CA ALA A 143 16.15 -10.04 -6.81
C ALA A 143 15.77 -11.52 -6.73
N LYS A 144 16.65 -12.33 -6.18
CA LYS A 144 16.34 -13.74 -5.91
C LYS A 144 15.35 -13.81 -4.75
N GLU A 145 14.45 -14.76 -4.82
CA GLU A 145 13.52 -15.08 -3.75
C GLU A 145 14.29 -15.54 -2.51
N PRO A 146 14.05 -14.92 -1.33
CA PRO A 146 14.61 -15.39 -0.08
C PRO A 146 14.02 -16.76 0.33
N LYS A 147 14.64 -17.41 1.29
CA LYS A 147 14.03 -18.53 1.99
C LYS A 147 13.21 -18.01 3.16
N PHE A 148 12.11 -18.68 3.45
CA PHE A 148 11.18 -18.28 4.50
C PHE A 148 10.96 -19.42 5.51
N ASP A 149 10.85 -19.04 6.79
CA ASP A 149 10.34 -19.86 7.88
C ASP A 149 9.29 -19.04 8.63
N PHE A 150 8.04 -19.40 8.45
CA PHE A 150 6.92 -18.68 9.07
C PHE A 150 6.61 -19.13 10.50
N LYS A 151 7.39 -20.05 11.06
CA LYS A 151 7.29 -20.51 12.46
C LYS A 151 5.87 -20.92 12.86
N GLY A 152 5.17 -21.54 11.93
CA GLY A 152 3.79 -21.98 12.12
C GLY A 152 2.73 -20.93 11.84
N ALA A 153 3.09 -19.68 11.55
CA ALA A 153 2.12 -18.61 11.31
C ALA A 153 1.22 -18.86 10.09
N ASN A 154 1.68 -19.62 9.11
CA ASN A 154 0.90 -19.98 7.92
C ASN A 154 0.31 -21.41 7.98
N THR A 155 0.32 -22.05 9.15
CA THR A 155 -0.25 -23.39 9.36
C THR A 155 -1.20 -23.45 10.55
N ASN A 156 -1.27 -22.39 11.35
CA ASN A 156 -2.19 -22.24 12.47
C ASN A 156 -3.23 -21.17 12.15
N PRO A 157 -4.55 -21.45 12.19
CA PRO A 157 -5.59 -20.52 11.79
C PRO A 157 -5.54 -19.17 12.52
N ALA A 158 -5.37 -19.15 13.84
CA ALA A 158 -5.34 -17.90 14.62
C ALA A 158 -4.10 -17.06 14.31
N MET A 159 -2.93 -17.72 14.20
CA MET A 159 -1.69 -17.03 13.81
C MET A 159 -1.75 -16.54 12.37
N PHE A 160 -2.37 -17.31 11.46
CA PHE A 160 -2.58 -16.90 10.08
C PHE A 160 -3.34 -15.59 10.00
N MET A 161 -4.48 -15.49 10.67
CA MET A 161 -5.36 -14.33 10.63
C MET A 161 -4.62 -13.05 11.08
N THR A 162 -3.93 -13.12 12.21
CA THR A 162 -3.19 -11.96 12.75
C THR A 162 -1.96 -11.60 11.91
N THR A 163 -1.23 -12.61 11.42
CA THR A 163 -0.04 -12.38 10.59
C THR A 163 -0.42 -11.81 9.23
N ALA A 164 -1.48 -12.32 8.60
CA ALA A 164 -2.00 -11.79 7.34
C ALA A 164 -2.28 -10.29 7.46
N GLN A 165 -2.97 -9.85 8.52
CA GLN A 165 -3.26 -8.43 8.73
C GLN A 165 -1.97 -7.58 8.87
N VAL A 166 -0.96 -8.09 9.53
CA VAL A 166 0.33 -7.39 9.67
C VAL A 166 1.04 -7.29 8.33
N LEU A 167 1.04 -8.35 7.51
CA LEU A 167 1.68 -8.36 6.20
C LEU A 167 1.00 -7.37 5.26
N GLU A 168 -0.32 -7.45 5.11
CA GLU A 168 -1.07 -6.56 4.21
C GLU A 168 -0.91 -5.07 4.58
N ASN A 169 -1.03 -4.72 5.86
CA ASN A 169 -0.76 -3.33 6.28
C ASN A 169 0.70 -2.91 6.02
N THR A 170 1.64 -3.85 6.13
CA THR A 170 3.04 -3.57 5.80
C THR A 170 3.22 -3.30 4.31
N GLY A 171 2.52 -4.03 3.43
CA GLY A 171 2.46 -3.77 1.99
C GLY A 171 1.92 -2.37 1.69
N VAL A 172 0.78 -2.00 2.26
CA VAL A 172 0.19 -0.65 2.13
C VAL A 172 1.20 0.44 2.52
N HIS A 173 1.81 0.32 3.70
CA HIS A 173 2.80 1.28 4.19
C HIS A 173 4.07 1.35 3.32
N ALA A 174 4.49 0.20 2.77
CA ALA A 174 5.67 0.10 1.92
C ALA A 174 5.46 0.77 0.56
N TYR A 175 4.36 0.47 -0.12
CA TYR A 175 4.03 1.07 -1.41
C TYR A 175 3.76 2.56 -1.29
N SER A 176 2.96 3.01 -0.33
CA SER A 176 2.69 4.42 -0.08
C SER A 176 3.98 5.19 0.24
N GLY A 177 4.86 4.59 1.05
CA GLY A 177 6.15 5.18 1.43
C GLY A 177 7.15 5.35 0.28
N GLN A 178 7.02 4.56 -0.79
CA GLN A 178 7.91 4.64 -1.95
C GLN A 178 7.31 5.38 -3.15
N ALA A 179 6.01 5.67 -3.15
CA ALA A 179 5.31 6.25 -4.31
C ALA A 179 6.00 7.51 -4.88
N LEU A 180 6.39 8.45 -4.02
CA LEU A 180 7.08 9.68 -4.44
C LEU A 180 8.57 9.49 -4.76
N ASN A 181 9.13 8.35 -4.46
CA ASN A 181 10.52 8.01 -4.75
C ASN A 181 10.71 7.44 -6.16
N ILE A 182 9.65 6.92 -6.78
CA ILE A 182 9.66 6.36 -8.13
C ILE A 182 9.72 7.50 -9.15
N LYS A 183 10.64 7.38 -10.12
CA LYS A 183 10.82 8.37 -11.19
C LYS A 183 10.00 8.07 -12.44
N SER A 184 9.87 6.80 -12.80
CA SER A 184 9.10 6.37 -13.97
C SER A 184 7.59 6.48 -13.70
N ALA A 185 6.88 7.27 -14.50
CA ALA A 185 5.42 7.38 -14.41
C ALA A 185 4.70 6.02 -14.62
N ALA A 186 5.28 5.14 -15.45
CA ALA A 186 4.75 3.80 -15.65
C ALA A 186 4.85 2.97 -14.36
N TYR A 187 5.98 3.06 -13.65
CA TYR A 187 6.15 2.36 -12.38
C TYR A 187 5.34 2.97 -11.24
N VAL A 188 5.13 4.31 -11.23
CA VAL A 188 4.18 4.94 -10.30
C VAL A 188 2.78 4.37 -10.51
N LYS A 189 2.30 4.31 -11.76
CA LYS A 189 0.99 3.75 -12.09
C LYS A 189 0.88 2.29 -11.64
N ALA A 190 1.89 1.49 -11.87
CA ALA A 190 1.94 0.11 -11.44
C ALA A 190 1.92 -0.02 -9.91
N ALA A 191 2.76 0.73 -9.20
CA ALA A 191 2.80 0.73 -7.74
C ALA A 191 1.46 1.14 -7.11
N ILE A 192 0.78 2.15 -7.66
CA ILE A 192 -0.56 2.55 -7.21
C ILE A 192 -1.58 1.44 -7.47
N SER A 193 -1.48 0.73 -8.60
CA SER A 193 -2.39 -0.38 -8.90
C SER A 193 -2.25 -1.52 -7.89
N ILE A 194 -1.04 -1.86 -7.47
CA ILE A 194 -0.79 -2.84 -6.41
C ILE A 194 -1.26 -2.28 -5.06
N LEU A 195 -0.82 -1.08 -4.66
CA LEU A 195 -1.20 -0.43 -3.41
C LEU A 195 -2.72 -0.48 -3.15
N THR A 196 -3.53 -0.25 -4.19
CA THR A 196 -4.99 -0.28 -4.03
C THR A 196 -5.54 -1.70 -3.81
N ILE A 197 -4.83 -2.74 -4.22
CA ILE A 197 -5.18 -4.13 -3.93
C ILE A 197 -4.75 -4.48 -2.50
N GLU A 198 -3.51 -4.14 -2.10
CA GLU A 198 -3.02 -4.28 -0.73
C GLU A 198 -3.99 -3.66 0.29
N ALA A 199 -4.44 -2.43 0.04
CA ALA A 199 -5.40 -1.76 0.93
C ALA A 199 -6.75 -2.51 1.03
N ARG A 200 -7.20 -3.17 -0.04
CA ARG A 200 -8.39 -4.01 0.00
C ARG A 200 -8.16 -5.29 0.79
N HIS A 201 -7.02 -5.95 0.60
CA HIS A 201 -6.63 -7.13 1.37
C HIS A 201 -6.55 -6.79 2.86
N ALA A 202 -5.84 -5.70 3.21
CA ALA A 202 -5.72 -5.21 4.58
C ALA A 202 -7.07 -4.93 5.22
N SER A 203 -7.99 -4.26 4.50
CA SER A 203 -9.34 -3.96 4.99
C SER A 203 -10.17 -5.22 5.22
N VAL A 204 -10.12 -6.19 4.31
CA VAL A 204 -10.88 -7.44 4.43
C VAL A 204 -10.36 -8.27 5.60
N ILE A 205 -9.06 -8.48 5.70
CA ILE A 205 -8.49 -9.25 6.81
C ILE A 205 -8.68 -8.53 8.15
N GLY A 206 -8.62 -7.19 8.16
CA GLY A 206 -8.93 -6.38 9.33
C GLY A 206 -10.36 -6.61 9.83
N LEU A 207 -11.35 -6.56 8.93
CA LEU A 207 -12.75 -6.84 9.25
C LEU A 207 -12.98 -8.28 9.71
N LEU A 208 -12.26 -9.25 9.15
CA LEU A 208 -12.35 -10.65 9.56
C LEU A 208 -11.76 -10.89 10.96
N ASN A 209 -10.74 -10.13 11.34
CA ASN A 209 -10.14 -10.17 12.67
C ASN A 209 -10.94 -9.41 13.71
N ASP A 210 -11.54 -8.30 13.30
CA ASP A 210 -12.34 -7.44 14.17
C ASP A 210 -13.64 -7.01 13.47
N PRO A 211 -14.76 -7.71 13.74
CA PRO A 211 -16.06 -7.40 13.17
C PRO A 211 -16.64 -6.05 13.58
N SER A 212 -16.05 -5.33 14.55
CA SER A 212 -16.47 -3.95 14.87
C SER A 212 -16.22 -2.98 13.73
N GLY A 213 -15.26 -3.32 12.85
CA GLY A 213 -14.86 -2.51 11.72
C GLY A 213 -13.72 -1.51 12.02
N GLU A 214 -13.25 -1.42 13.27
CA GLU A 214 -12.15 -0.51 13.64
C GLU A 214 -10.85 -0.82 12.87
N MET A 215 -10.68 -2.09 12.47
CA MET A 215 -9.49 -2.55 11.76
C MET A 215 -9.60 -2.48 10.23
N ILE A 216 -10.69 -1.91 9.68
CA ILE A 216 -10.85 -1.69 8.24
C ILE A 216 -9.83 -0.63 7.73
N ALA A 217 -9.60 0.41 8.54
CA ALA A 217 -8.63 1.45 8.27
C ALA A 217 -7.92 1.82 9.61
N PRO A 218 -6.99 0.99 10.09
CA PRO A 218 -6.41 1.13 11.43
C PRO A 218 -5.64 2.42 11.64
N ASP A 219 -5.10 3.02 10.58
CA ASP A 219 -4.40 4.31 10.61
C ASP A 219 -5.36 5.52 10.54
N GLY A 220 -6.69 5.27 10.45
CA GLY A 220 -7.69 6.30 10.26
C GLY A 220 -7.94 6.64 8.79
N PRO A 221 -8.31 7.90 8.45
CA PRO A 221 -8.69 8.29 7.09
C PRO A 221 -7.51 8.37 6.10
N PHE A 222 -6.28 8.23 6.56
CA PHE A 222 -5.06 8.28 5.75
C PHE A 222 -4.07 7.23 6.23
N ASP A 223 -3.63 6.34 5.33
CA ASP A 223 -2.59 5.39 5.62
C ASP A 223 -1.24 6.07 5.88
N THR A 224 -0.43 5.49 6.77
CA THR A 224 0.88 6.01 7.16
C THR A 224 1.97 5.56 6.20
N PRO A 225 2.54 6.43 5.35
CA PRO A 225 3.67 6.06 4.50
C PRO A 225 4.91 5.77 5.34
N LEU A 226 5.49 4.58 5.22
CA LEU A 226 6.71 4.23 5.95
C LEU A 226 7.94 4.24 5.04
N THR A 227 9.08 4.64 5.62
CA THR A 227 10.37 4.52 4.95
C THR A 227 10.76 3.05 4.78
N ALA A 228 11.52 2.72 3.74
CA ALA A 228 11.98 1.35 3.53
C ALA A 228 12.76 0.79 4.72
N SER A 229 13.51 1.63 5.45
CA SER A 229 14.22 1.20 6.65
C SER A 229 13.28 0.76 7.78
N LYS A 230 12.16 1.44 7.98
CA LYS A 230 11.15 1.07 8.99
C LYS A 230 10.46 -0.25 8.61
N VAL A 231 10.05 -0.38 7.34
CA VAL A 231 9.43 -1.61 6.84
C VAL A 231 10.39 -2.79 6.94
N LEU A 232 11.63 -2.64 6.49
CA LEU A 232 12.64 -3.70 6.59
C LEU A 232 12.98 -4.07 8.04
N ALA A 233 12.94 -3.12 8.97
CA ALA A 233 13.10 -3.41 10.39
C ALA A 233 11.92 -4.24 10.93
N ALA A 234 10.68 -3.91 10.54
CA ALA A 234 9.50 -4.70 10.91
C ALA A 234 9.58 -6.12 10.35
N VAL A 235 9.87 -6.27 9.05
CA VAL A 235 10.04 -7.59 8.41
C VAL A 235 11.17 -8.39 9.07
N LYS A 236 12.31 -7.77 9.35
CA LYS A 236 13.40 -8.42 10.08
C LYS A 236 12.97 -8.86 11.49
N GLY A 237 12.15 -8.06 12.15
CA GLY A 237 11.60 -8.36 13.48
C GLY A 237 10.76 -9.62 13.52
N THR A 238 10.10 -10.02 12.44
CA THR A 238 9.34 -11.28 12.34
C THR A 238 10.27 -12.50 12.37
N GLY A 239 11.49 -12.36 11.86
CA GLY A 239 12.42 -13.46 11.66
C GLY A 239 11.95 -14.49 10.64
N PHE A 240 11.06 -14.10 9.72
CA PHE A 240 10.52 -14.98 8.68
C PHE A 240 11.49 -15.20 7.51
N ILE A 241 12.33 -14.21 7.20
CA ILE A 241 13.37 -14.37 6.18
C ILE A 241 14.56 -15.07 6.84
N VAL A 242 14.93 -16.24 6.29
CA VAL A 242 16.06 -17.04 6.73
C VAL A 242 17.16 -17.05 5.66
N ALA A 243 18.43 -17.28 6.08
CA ALA A 243 19.60 -17.24 5.21
C ALA A 243 19.64 -18.43 4.24
#